data_5dc2e4db77585e5a21fede9cd5670d09
#
_entry.id   5dc2e4db77585e5a21fede9cd5670d09
#
_cell.length_a   1.000
_cell.length_b   1.000
_cell.length_c   1.000
_cell.angle_alpha   90.00
_cell.angle_beta   90.00
_cell.angle_gamma   90.00
#
_symmetry.space_group_name_H-M   'P 1'
#
loop_
_entity.id
_entity.type
_entity.pdbx_description
1 polymer ?
#
loop_
_entity_poly.entity_id
_entity_poly.type
_entity_poly.pdbx_seq_one_letter_code
_entity_poly.pdbx_strand_id
1 'polypeptide(L)'
;VVAELRRLMTEKNFLEITTPILTASSPEGARDFLVPARNHPGKFYALPQAPQQFKQLLMTSGFDRYFQIAPCFRDEDARADRTPGEFYQMDMEMSFATQEDVFVVIEDLMTKIIKEFTGKDINPKFKRMKYTDAMNEYCSDKPDLRNPLKVLDLTEKLSQSEFSVFKDKT
;
A
#
# COMPACT_ATOMS: atom_id res chain seq x y z
N VAL A 1 7.35 10.44 13.99
CA VAL A 1 6.41 10.10 12.92
C VAL A 1 5.15 9.45 13.49
N VAL A 2 5.22 8.27 14.17
CA VAL A 2 4.01 7.54 14.63
C VAL A 2 3.12 8.36 15.55
N ALA A 3 3.68 9.08 16.53
CA ALA A 3 2.91 9.93 17.43
C ALA A 3 2.13 11.02 16.65
N GLU A 4 2.76 11.62 15.64
CA GLU A 4 2.16 12.63 14.80
C GLU A 4 1.07 12.05 13.88
N LEU A 5 1.30 10.86 13.32
CA LEU A 5 0.27 10.13 12.58
C LEU A 5 -0.99 9.92 13.43
N ARG A 6 -0.83 9.45 14.68
CA ARG A 6 -1.95 9.26 15.60
C ARG A 6 -2.69 10.56 15.88
N ARG A 7 -1.96 11.64 16.15
CA ARG A 7 -2.56 12.95 16.38
C ARG A 7 -3.40 13.41 15.19
N LEU A 8 -2.81 13.39 14.00
CA LEU A 8 -3.47 13.83 12.76
C LEU A 8 -4.69 12.96 12.39
N MET A 9 -4.62 11.65 12.59
CA MET A 9 -5.75 10.75 12.34
C MET A 9 -6.90 10.98 13.34
N THR A 10 -6.56 11.18 14.61
CA THR A 10 -7.56 11.50 15.66
C THR A 10 -8.25 12.84 15.39
N GLU A 11 -7.52 13.86 14.95
CA GLU A 11 -8.10 15.16 14.55
C GLU A 11 -9.05 15.05 13.36
N LYS A 12 -8.90 14.01 12.53
CA LYS A 12 -9.81 13.70 11.41
C LYS A 12 -10.97 12.76 11.83
N ASN A 13 -11.18 12.57 13.13
CA ASN A 13 -12.19 11.70 13.69
C ASN A 13 -12.03 10.22 13.32
N PHE A 14 -10.80 9.75 13.10
CA PHE A 14 -10.53 8.33 13.01
C PHE A 14 -10.33 7.74 14.40
N LEU A 15 -10.91 6.58 14.63
CA LEU A 15 -10.75 5.80 15.84
C LEU A 15 -9.62 4.78 15.67
N GLU A 16 -8.62 4.81 16.55
CA GLU A 16 -7.55 3.80 16.55
C GLU A 16 -8.07 2.52 17.21
N ILE A 17 -8.09 1.42 16.48
CA ILE A 17 -8.52 0.11 16.98
C ILE A 17 -7.47 -0.92 16.66
N THR A 18 -6.90 -1.55 17.70
CA THR A 18 -5.95 -2.65 17.57
C THR A 18 -6.69 -3.94 17.30
N THR A 19 -6.27 -4.66 16.27
CA THR A 19 -6.85 -5.95 15.87
C THR A 19 -5.98 -7.12 16.34
N PRO A 20 -6.56 -8.34 16.49
CA PRO A 20 -5.81 -9.53 16.89
C PRO A 20 -4.65 -9.87 15.95
N ILE A 21 -3.54 -10.34 16.54
CA ILE A 21 -2.35 -10.81 15.80
C ILE A 21 -2.39 -12.31 15.57
N LEU A 22 -2.85 -13.11 16.54
CA LEU A 22 -3.04 -14.54 16.36
C LEU A 22 -4.39 -14.80 15.71
N THR A 23 -4.40 -15.05 14.40
CA THR A 23 -5.62 -15.16 13.60
C THR A 23 -5.65 -16.46 12.79
N ALA A 24 -6.71 -16.65 12.03
CA ALA A 24 -6.73 -17.62 10.95
C ALA A 24 -5.98 -17.08 9.73
N SER A 25 -5.50 -17.99 8.88
CA SER A 25 -4.91 -17.63 7.59
C SER A 25 -5.88 -16.82 6.75
N SER A 26 -5.38 -15.74 6.15
CA SER A 26 -6.10 -14.89 5.22
C SER A 26 -5.28 -14.73 3.95
N PRO A 27 -5.72 -15.25 2.79
CA PRO A 27 -4.93 -15.24 1.57
C PRO A 27 -4.87 -13.82 0.99
N GLU A 28 -3.80 -13.10 1.30
CA GLU A 28 -3.56 -11.72 0.84
C GLU A 28 -2.42 -11.62 -0.19
N GLY A 29 -2.04 -12.77 -0.78
CA GLY A 29 -1.05 -12.84 -1.85
C GLY A 29 0.38 -13.16 -1.41
N ALA A 30 0.70 -13.14 -0.11
CA ALA A 30 1.97 -13.62 0.45
C ALA A 30 1.80 -14.95 1.17
N ARG A 31 2.90 -15.60 1.57
CA ARG A 31 2.87 -16.73 2.47
C ARG A 31 2.70 -16.26 3.92
N ASP A 32 1.96 -17.03 4.72
CA ASP A 32 1.75 -16.75 6.12
C ASP A 32 2.91 -17.24 6.99
N PHE A 33 3.27 -16.46 8.02
CA PHE A 33 3.99 -17.01 9.16
C PHE A 33 3.02 -17.76 10.06
N LEU A 34 3.34 -19.01 10.39
CA LEU A 34 2.48 -19.90 11.17
C LEU A 34 2.97 -20.05 12.60
N VAL A 35 2.04 -20.03 13.55
CA VAL A 35 2.30 -20.29 14.97
C VAL A 35 1.57 -21.57 15.38
N PRO A 36 2.27 -22.62 15.82
CA PRO A 36 1.63 -23.86 16.26
C PRO A 36 0.68 -23.65 17.44
N ALA A 37 -0.54 -24.20 17.35
CA ALA A 37 -1.52 -24.13 18.41
C ALA A 37 -1.29 -25.26 19.43
N ARG A 38 -0.71 -24.96 20.61
CA ARG A 38 -0.37 -25.95 21.63
C ARG A 38 -1.56 -26.80 22.05
N ASN A 39 -2.74 -26.22 22.23
CA ASN A 39 -3.94 -26.89 22.70
C ASN A 39 -4.70 -27.63 21.59
N HIS A 40 -4.25 -27.51 20.34
CA HIS A 40 -4.90 -28.15 19.20
C HIS A 40 -3.84 -28.75 18.28
N PRO A 41 -3.36 -29.99 18.58
CA PRO A 41 -2.34 -30.65 17.75
C PRO A 41 -2.72 -30.68 16.27
N GLY A 42 -1.76 -30.34 15.40
CA GLY A 42 -1.96 -30.28 13.95
C GLY A 42 -2.65 -29.00 13.44
N LYS A 43 -3.00 -28.06 14.34
CA LYS A 43 -3.56 -26.75 13.95
C LYS A 43 -2.56 -25.63 14.20
N PHE A 44 -2.73 -24.52 13.46
CA PHE A 44 -1.86 -23.36 13.50
C PHE A 44 -2.71 -22.09 13.53
N TYR A 45 -2.18 -21.07 14.19
CA TYR A 45 -2.55 -19.69 13.95
C TYR A 45 -1.68 -19.13 12.82
N ALA A 46 -2.17 -18.12 12.11
CA ALA A 46 -1.39 -17.33 11.19
C ALA A 46 -1.15 -15.93 11.76
N LEU A 47 0.03 -15.34 11.49
CA LEU A 47 0.26 -13.93 11.73
C LEU A 47 -0.36 -13.11 10.59
N PRO A 48 -0.95 -11.93 10.86
CA PRO A 48 -1.71 -11.20 9.87
C PRO A 48 -0.80 -10.58 8.80
N GLN A 49 -1.14 -10.75 7.53
CA GLN A 49 -0.49 -10.04 6.43
C GLN A 49 -0.94 -8.58 6.33
N ALA A 50 -2.18 -8.31 6.74
CA ALA A 50 -2.82 -7.02 6.93
C ALA A 50 -4.11 -7.24 7.76
N PRO A 51 -4.67 -6.22 8.43
CA PRO A 51 -5.91 -6.35 9.21
C PRO A 51 -7.19 -6.32 8.36
N GLN A 52 -7.15 -6.79 7.11
CA GLN A 52 -8.19 -6.60 6.11
C GLN A 52 -9.57 -7.11 6.54
N GLN A 53 -9.66 -8.31 7.09
CA GLN A 53 -10.94 -8.87 7.51
C GLN A 53 -11.52 -8.11 8.71
N PHE A 54 -10.68 -7.74 9.66
CA PHE A 54 -11.12 -7.03 10.86
C PHE A 54 -11.61 -5.62 10.55
N LYS A 55 -10.93 -4.88 9.69
CA LYS A 55 -11.38 -3.52 9.33
C LYS A 55 -12.71 -3.55 8.57
N GLN A 56 -12.96 -4.54 7.72
CA GLN A 56 -14.27 -4.73 7.08
C GLN A 56 -15.37 -5.03 8.11
N LEU A 57 -15.09 -5.89 9.09
CA LEU A 57 -16.02 -6.15 10.20
C LEU A 57 -16.30 -4.89 11.02
N LEU A 58 -15.30 -4.06 11.27
CA LEU A 58 -15.47 -2.78 11.96
C LEU A 58 -16.39 -1.84 11.17
N MET A 59 -16.21 -1.71 9.86
CA MET A 59 -17.10 -0.89 9.01
C MET A 59 -18.55 -1.39 9.06
N THR A 60 -18.77 -2.70 8.94
CA THR A 60 -20.11 -3.29 9.01
C THR A 60 -20.73 -3.19 10.42
N SER A 61 -19.90 -3.01 11.44
CA SER A 61 -20.33 -2.81 12.83
C SER A 61 -20.63 -1.34 13.17
N GLY A 62 -20.51 -0.42 12.21
CA GLY A 62 -20.85 0.99 12.39
C GLY A 62 -19.67 1.90 12.79
N PHE A 63 -18.43 1.45 12.66
CA PHE A 63 -17.26 2.31 12.85
C PHE A 63 -16.94 3.00 11.52
N ASP A 64 -17.37 4.23 11.34
CA ASP A 64 -17.25 4.92 10.04
C ASP A 64 -15.83 5.32 9.65
N ARG A 65 -14.93 5.48 10.62
CA ARG A 65 -13.54 5.86 10.39
C ARG A 65 -12.62 5.11 11.35
N TYR A 66 -11.88 4.20 10.82
CA TYR A 66 -10.91 3.38 11.55
C TYR A 66 -9.50 3.65 11.06
N PHE A 67 -8.54 3.59 11.97
CA PHE A 67 -7.13 3.41 11.62
C PHE A 67 -6.39 2.56 12.64
N GLN A 68 -5.22 2.08 12.25
CA GLN A 68 -4.30 1.34 13.11
C GLN A 68 -2.88 1.47 12.59
N ILE A 69 -1.89 1.54 13.48
CA ILE A 69 -0.50 1.24 13.13
C ILE A 69 -0.33 -0.26 13.26
N ALA A 70 -0.63 -0.98 12.20
CA ALA A 70 -0.79 -2.43 12.19
C ALA A 70 0.55 -3.14 11.98
N PRO A 71 0.96 -4.07 12.86
CA PRO A 71 2.02 -5.01 12.55
C PRO A 71 1.55 -5.97 11.45
N CYS A 72 2.35 -6.12 10.41
CA CYS A 72 2.08 -6.97 9.27
C CYS A 72 3.23 -7.93 9.04
N PHE A 73 2.90 -9.17 8.63
CA PHE A 73 3.84 -10.26 8.49
C PHE A 73 3.64 -10.93 7.15
N ARG A 74 4.71 -11.03 6.35
CA ARG A 74 4.68 -11.69 5.04
C ARG A 74 5.93 -12.52 4.86
N ASP A 75 5.79 -13.84 4.72
CA ASP A 75 6.90 -14.76 4.46
C ASP A 75 7.25 -14.71 2.97
N GLU A 76 7.98 -13.66 2.60
CA GLU A 76 8.47 -13.41 1.26
C GLU A 76 9.99 -13.30 1.24
N ASP A 77 10.58 -13.56 0.09
CA ASP A 77 12.02 -13.39 -0.09
C ASP A 77 12.41 -11.93 0.09
N ALA A 78 13.43 -11.68 0.90
CA ALA A 78 13.96 -10.35 1.11
C ALA A 78 14.52 -9.78 -0.20
N ARG A 79 14.10 -8.57 -0.55
CA ARG A 79 14.60 -7.81 -1.70
C ARG A 79 15.12 -6.47 -1.22
N ALA A 80 16.03 -5.86 -2.00
CA ALA A 80 16.63 -4.57 -1.65
C ALA A 80 15.60 -3.43 -1.49
N ASP A 81 14.44 -3.54 -2.13
CA ASP A 81 13.35 -2.57 -2.15
C ASP A 81 12.17 -2.93 -1.23
N ARG A 82 12.26 -4.05 -0.49
CA ARG A 82 11.19 -4.54 0.39
C ARG A 82 11.69 -4.78 1.80
N THR A 83 10.80 -4.53 2.76
CA THR A 83 11.05 -4.86 4.17
C THR A 83 11.18 -6.38 4.37
N PRO A 84 12.02 -6.82 5.32
CA PRO A 84 11.99 -8.20 5.78
C PRO A 84 10.62 -8.52 6.37
N GLY A 85 10.18 -9.77 6.28
CA GLY A 85 8.88 -10.31 6.59
C GLY A 85 7.99 -9.65 7.65
N GLU A 86 8.51 -8.78 8.53
CA GLU A 86 7.78 -7.98 9.52
C GLU A 86 7.90 -6.47 9.21
N PHE A 87 6.76 -5.77 9.18
CA PHE A 87 6.71 -4.33 8.99
C PHE A 87 5.42 -3.74 9.57
N TYR A 88 5.34 -2.42 9.65
CA TYR A 88 4.15 -1.72 10.12
C TYR A 88 3.49 -0.95 8.99
N GLN A 89 2.16 -0.99 8.96
CA GLN A 89 1.35 -0.17 8.07
C GLN A 89 0.51 0.82 8.88
N MET A 90 0.44 2.06 8.44
CA MET A 90 -0.68 2.92 8.78
C MET A 90 -1.86 2.45 7.92
N ASP A 91 -2.70 1.64 8.50
CA ASP A 91 -3.90 1.09 7.87
C ASP A 91 -5.11 1.91 8.24
N MET A 92 -5.99 2.22 7.30
CA MET A 92 -7.21 2.98 7.54
C MET A 92 -8.35 2.49 6.66
N GLU A 93 -9.58 2.69 7.14
CA GLU A 93 -10.80 2.40 6.41
C GLU A 93 -11.85 3.47 6.69
N MET A 94 -12.65 3.81 5.68
CA MET A 94 -13.70 4.80 5.75
C MET A 94 -14.99 4.25 5.15
N SER A 95 -16.11 4.34 5.91
CA SER A 95 -17.45 4.07 5.37
C SER A 95 -17.96 5.26 4.56
N PHE A 96 -18.85 4.99 3.60
CA PHE A 96 -19.57 6.00 2.81
C PHE A 96 -18.63 7.00 2.09
N ALA A 97 -17.41 6.57 1.76
CA ALA A 97 -16.39 7.40 1.16
C ALA A 97 -16.16 7.04 -0.30
N THR A 98 -15.89 8.06 -1.11
CA THR A 98 -15.40 7.92 -2.47
C THR A 98 -13.87 7.83 -2.50
N GLN A 99 -13.30 7.49 -3.64
CA GLN A 99 -11.85 7.53 -3.84
C GLN A 99 -11.24 8.91 -3.51
N GLU A 100 -11.91 9.98 -3.91
CA GLU A 100 -11.43 11.35 -3.66
C GLU A 100 -11.43 11.71 -2.17
N ASP A 101 -12.40 11.20 -1.40
CA ASP A 101 -12.43 11.41 0.05
C ASP A 101 -11.20 10.78 0.73
N VAL A 102 -10.80 9.58 0.28
CA VAL A 102 -9.57 8.92 0.75
C VAL A 102 -8.34 9.71 0.35
N PHE A 103 -8.27 10.19 -0.89
CA PHE A 103 -7.14 11.00 -1.35
C PHE A 103 -6.98 12.28 -0.54
N VAL A 104 -8.06 12.98 -0.24
CA VAL A 104 -8.02 14.20 0.60
C VAL A 104 -7.41 13.93 1.97
N VAL A 105 -7.79 12.82 2.61
CA VAL A 105 -7.22 12.44 3.91
C VAL A 105 -5.72 12.15 3.79
N ILE A 106 -5.30 11.36 2.81
CA ILE A 106 -3.90 10.96 2.63
C ILE A 106 -3.02 12.15 2.20
N GLU A 107 -3.50 13.00 1.30
CA GLU A 107 -2.76 14.18 0.84
C GLU A 107 -2.49 15.16 1.98
N ASP A 108 -3.49 15.44 2.81
CA ASP A 108 -3.33 16.31 3.98
C ASP A 108 -2.38 15.68 5.00
N LEU A 109 -2.52 14.38 5.27
CA LEU A 109 -1.67 13.64 6.19
C LEU A 109 -0.21 13.69 5.74
N MET A 110 0.08 13.32 4.49
CA MET A 110 1.42 13.28 3.94
C MET A 110 2.07 14.67 3.87
N THR A 111 1.30 15.69 3.51
CA THR A 111 1.79 17.08 3.45
C THR A 111 2.25 17.54 4.83
N LYS A 112 1.46 17.29 5.87
CA LYS A 112 1.79 17.68 7.25
C LYS A 112 2.99 16.90 7.79
N ILE A 113 3.03 15.58 7.58
CA ILE A 113 4.14 14.73 8.03
C ILE A 113 5.46 15.15 7.35
N ILE A 114 5.45 15.34 6.04
CA ILE A 114 6.67 15.74 5.32
C ILE A 114 7.14 17.11 5.83
N LYS A 115 6.24 18.08 5.97
CA LYS A 115 6.59 19.40 6.50
C LYS A 115 7.19 19.33 7.89
N GLU A 116 6.56 18.59 8.81
CA GLU A 116 6.99 18.47 10.20
C GLU A 116 8.40 17.85 10.33
N PHE A 117 8.67 16.78 9.57
CA PHE A 117 9.93 16.02 9.73
C PHE A 117 11.03 16.43 8.77
N THR A 118 10.76 17.15 7.70
CA THR A 118 11.78 17.58 6.73
C THR A 118 11.92 19.09 6.61
N GLY A 119 10.98 19.86 7.16
CA GLY A 119 10.89 21.31 6.99
C GLY A 119 10.51 21.75 5.56
N LYS A 120 10.22 20.81 4.65
CA LYS A 120 9.90 21.10 3.26
C LYS A 120 8.40 21.25 3.05
N ASP A 121 8.00 22.32 2.38
CA ASP A 121 6.65 22.46 1.87
C ASP A 121 6.52 21.68 0.55
N ILE A 122 5.50 20.84 0.46
CA ILE A 122 5.14 20.12 -0.77
C ILE A 122 3.77 20.56 -1.26
N ASN A 123 3.51 20.37 -2.54
CA ASN A 123 2.19 20.65 -3.09
C ASN A 123 1.16 19.73 -2.40
N PRO A 124 0.11 20.29 -1.77
CA PRO A 124 -0.91 19.50 -1.09
C PRO A 124 -1.78 18.66 -2.06
N LYS A 125 -1.79 19.00 -3.35
CA LYS A 125 -2.46 18.20 -4.38
C LYS A 125 -1.44 17.36 -5.14
N PHE A 126 -1.48 16.06 -4.91
CA PHE A 126 -0.61 15.13 -5.61
C PHE A 126 -1.10 14.91 -7.05
N LYS A 127 -0.17 14.67 -7.96
CA LYS A 127 -0.49 14.37 -9.34
C LYS A 127 -1.29 13.08 -9.44
N ARG A 128 -2.44 13.12 -10.10
CA ARG A 128 -3.21 11.92 -10.47
C ARG A 128 -2.61 11.33 -11.74
N MET A 129 -2.39 10.04 -11.75
CA MET A 129 -1.89 9.29 -12.90
C MET A 129 -2.66 7.98 -13.02
N LYS A 130 -3.09 7.62 -14.21
CA LYS A 130 -3.70 6.32 -14.46
C LYS A 130 -2.63 5.23 -14.45
N TYR A 131 -2.99 4.02 -14.06
CA TYR A 131 -2.09 2.87 -14.10
C TYR A 131 -1.51 2.64 -15.49
N THR A 132 -2.35 2.73 -16.52
CA THR A 132 -1.94 2.57 -17.92
C THR A 132 -0.88 3.61 -18.33
N ASP A 133 -1.05 4.86 -17.90
CA ASP A 133 -0.09 5.93 -18.22
C ASP A 133 1.24 5.69 -17.49
N ALA A 134 1.18 5.27 -16.22
CA ALA A 134 2.37 4.93 -15.43
C ALA A 134 3.16 3.78 -16.08
N MET A 135 2.46 2.73 -16.50
CA MET A 135 3.11 1.58 -17.16
C MET A 135 3.65 1.92 -18.53
N ASN A 136 2.91 2.68 -19.34
CA ASN A 136 3.34 3.04 -20.70
C ASN A 136 4.50 4.04 -20.72
N GLU A 137 4.49 5.01 -19.79
CA GLU A 137 5.51 6.07 -19.77
C GLU A 137 6.74 5.72 -18.92
N TYR A 138 6.61 4.86 -17.90
CA TYR A 138 7.68 4.61 -16.93
C TYR A 138 7.98 3.13 -16.67
N CYS A 139 7.20 2.20 -17.24
CA CYS A 139 7.27 0.75 -16.97
C CYS A 139 7.21 0.40 -15.48
N SER A 140 6.49 1.19 -14.68
CA SER A 140 6.38 1.03 -13.23
C SER A 140 5.04 1.54 -12.74
N ASP A 141 4.43 0.83 -11.79
CA ASP A 141 3.26 1.29 -11.03
C ASP A 141 3.62 2.34 -9.95
N LYS A 142 4.92 2.59 -9.74
CA LYS A 142 5.48 3.55 -8.77
C LYS A 142 6.53 4.45 -9.42
N PRO A 143 6.16 5.27 -10.41
CA PRO A 143 7.11 6.10 -11.13
C PRO A 143 7.74 7.17 -10.24
N ASP A 144 9.06 7.32 -10.29
CA ASP A 144 9.76 8.45 -9.71
C ASP A 144 9.68 9.65 -10.66
N LEU A 145 8.74 10.56 -10.40
CA LEU A 145 8.50 11.73 -11.25
C LEU A 145 9.61 12.80 -11.18
N ARG A 146 10.63 12.62 -10.33
CA ARG A 146 11.84 13.45 -10.33
C ARG A 146 12.75 13.09 -11.50
N ASN A 147 12.66 11.85 -12.00
CA ASN A 147 13.34 11.42 -13.20
C ASN A 147 12.51 11.84 -14.43
N PRO A 148 13.04 12.71 -15.32
CA PRO A 148 12.32 13.16 -16.51
C PRO A 148 12.27 12.14 -17.64
N LEU A 149 13.02 11.03 -17.53
CA LEU A 149 13.08 10.01 -18.57
C LEU A 149 11.76 9.25 -18.68
N LYS A 150 11.31 9.08 -19.90
CA LYS A 150 10.14 8.27 -20.23
C LYS A 150 10.52 7.18 -21.22
N VAL A 151 9.82 6.07 -21.13
CA VAL A 151 9.89 4.99 -22.11
C VAL A 151 9.11 5.42 -23.36
N LEU A 152 9.66 5.15 -24.53
CA LEU A 152 9.02 5.43 -25.80
C LEU A 152 8.71 4.12 -26.51
N ASP A 153 7.49 4.00 -27.03
CA ASP A 153 7.12 2.91 -27.90
C ASP A 153 7.71 3.19 -29.31
N LEU A 154 8.60 2.30 -29.73
CA LEU A 154 9.25 2.35 -31.04
C LEU A 154 8.75 1.27 -32.00
N THR A 155 7.66 0.58 -31.66
CA THR A 155 7.15 -0.56 -32.43
C THR A 155 6.95 -0.20 -33.92
N GLU A 156 6.26 0.90 -34.22
CA GLU A 156 6.04 1.33 -35.60
C GLU A 156 7.34 1.62 -36.38
N LYS A 157 8.32 2.23 -35.68
CA LYS A 157 9.61 2.58 -36.30
C LYS A 157 10.46 1.34 -36.54
N LEU A 158 10.45 0.40 -35.62
CA LEU A 158 11.28 -0.79 -35.66
C LEU A 158 10.68 -1.91 -36.50
N SER A 159 9.35 -1.95 -36.67
CA SER A 159 8.68 -2.94 -37.55
C SER A 159 9.10 -2.84 -39.02
N GLN A 160 9.56 -1.66 -39.45
CA GLN A 160 10.10 -1.44 -40.79
C GLN A 160 11.59 -1.78 -40.95
N SER A 161 12.25 -2.20 -39.88
CA SER A 161 13.67 -2.55 -39.88
C SER A 161 13.87 -3.90 -40.55
N GLU A 162 14.95 -4.03 -41.35
CA GLU A 162 15.36 -5.30 -41.91
C GLU A 162 16.04 -6.22 -40.87
N PHE A 163 16.31 -5.73 -39.69
CA PHE A 163 16.93 -6.48 -38.60
C PHE A 163 15.96 -7.52 -38.03
N SER A 164 16.33 -8.81 -38.14
CA SER A 164 15.45 -9.94 -37.84
C SER A 164 14.87 -9.93 -36.44
N VAL A 165 15.60 -9.38 -35.43
CA VAL A 165 15.12 -9.30 -34.04
C VAL A 165 13.88 -8.43 -33.89
N PHE A 166 13.65 -7.45 -34.78
CA PHE A 166 12.50 -6.55 -34.75
C PHE A 166 11.38 -6.98 -35.69
N LYS A 167 11.74 -7.81 -36.72
CA LYS A 167 10.82 -8.20 -37.79
C LYS A 167 9.79 -9.24 -37.36
N ASP A 168 10.07 -10.05 -36.34
CA ASP A 168 9.26 -11.21 -35.93
C ASP A 168 8.43 -10.98 -34.64
N LYS A 169 8.27 -9.75 -34.18
CA LYS A 169 7.57 -9.41 -32.92
C LYS A 169 6.39 -8.46 -33.08
N THR A 170 5.73 -8.51 -34.23
CA THR A 170 4.43 -7.83 -34.44
C THR A 170 3.28 -8.82 -34.31
#